data_32088638d9d9fe0cf9370a9065107551
#
_entry.id   32088638d9d9fe0cf9370a9065107551
#
_cell.length_a   1.000
_cell.length_b   1.000
_cell.length_c   1.000
_cell.angle_alpha   90.00
_cell.angle_beta   90.00
_cell.angle_gamma   90.00
#
_symmetry.space_group_name_H-M   'P 1'
#
loop_
_entity.id
_entity.type
_entity.pdbx_description
1 polymer ?
#
loop_
_entity_poly.entity_id
_entity_poly.type
_entity_poly.pdbx_seq_one_letter_code
_entity_poly.pdbx_strand_id
1 'polypeptide(L)'
;LPGTSGFIGEFLILMGAFKDNFLVAVIASIGVILGAAYMLWLYKRVVFGKLLNEDLKKILDLNRSEYFILSCLAAPILFFGFYPDPLINTIEVSVTDLINMHNTNIASK
;
A
#
# COMPACT_ATOMS: atom_id res chain seq x y z
N LEU A 1 -5.17 0.51 3.77
CA LEU A 1 -6.46 1.23 3.88
C LEU A 1 -7.12 1.28 2.50
N PRO A 2 -8.37 0.79 2.32
CA PRO A 2 -9.10 0.93 1.06
C PRO A 2 -9.19 2.39 0.62
N GLY A 3 -9.01 2.66 -0.68
CA GLY A 3 -8.93 4.02 -1.21
C GLY A 3 -7.54 4.64 -1.20
N THR A 4 -6.51 3.90 -0.79
CA THR A 4 -5.11 4.32 -0.92
C THR A 4 -4.38 3.48 -1.95
N SER A 5 -3.33 4.04 -2.57
CA SER A 5 -2.52 3.34 -3.59
C SER A 5 -1.87 2.05 -3.05
N GLY A 6 -1.48 2.02 -1.77
CA GLY A 6 -0.92 0.83 -1.13
C GLY A 6 -1.88 -0.35 -1.10
N PHE A 7 -3.16 -0.10 -0.81
CA PHE A 7 -4.17 -1.16 -0.82
C PHE A 7 -4.36 -1.79 -2.21
N ILE A 8 -4.33 -0.99 -3.28
CA ILE A 8 -4.43 -1.50 -4.65
C ILE A 8 -3.26 -2.46 -4.96
N GLY A 9 -2.03 -2.09 -4.58
CA GLY A 9 -0.85 -2.95 -4.77
C GLY A 9 -0.96 -4.27 -4.01
N GLU A 10 -1.31 -4.23 -2.73
CA GLU A 10 -1.51 -5.42 -1.90
C GLU A 10 -2.61 -6.34 -2.47
N PHE A 11 -3.72 -5.76 -2.90
CA PHE A 11 -4.84 -6.49 -3.48
C PHE A 11 -4.44 -7.19 -4.80
N LEU A 12 -3.73 -6.49 -5.69
CA LEU A 12 -3.26 -7.07 -6.96
C LEU A 12 -2.26 -8.21 -6.74
N ILE A 13 -1.37 -8.09 -5.76
CA ILE A 13 -0.44 -9.16 -5.38
C ILE A 13 -1.20 -10.39 -4.89
N LEU A 14 -2.21 -10.22 -4.03
CA LEU A 14 -3.04 -11.33 -3.55
C LEU A 14 -3.82 -11.98 -4.67
N MET A 15 -4.36 -11.19 -5.60
CA MET A 15 -5.05 -11.71 -6.79
C MET A 15 -4.12 -12.51 -7.68
N GLY A 16 -2.88 -12.06 -7.89
CA GLY A 16 -1.85 -12.80 -8.62
C GLY A 16 -1.50 -14.11 -7.92
N ALA A 17 -1.22 -14.07 -6.63
CA ALA A 17 -0.93 -15.26 -5.83
C ALA A 17 -2.09 -16.28 -5.83
N PHE A 18 -3.34 -15.80 -5.81
CA PHE A 18 -4.52 -16.66 -5.86
C PHE A 18 -4.64 -17.44 -7.18
N LYS A 19 -4.27 -16.81 -8.30
CA LYS A 19 -4.28 -17.46 -9.61
C LYS A 19 -3.21 -18.55 -9.75
N ASP A 20 -2.08 -18.36 -9.07
CA ASP A 20 -0.96 -19.29 -9.10
C ASP A 20 -1.14 -20.42 -8.07
N ASN A 21 -1.38 -20.06 -6.81
CA ASN A 21 -1.55 -21.02 -5.73
C ASN A 21 -2.48 -20.50 -4.63
N PHE A 22 -3.64 -21.14 -4.51
CA PHE A 22 -4.67 -20.79 -3.53
C PHE A 22 -4.15 -20.78 -2.09
N LEU A 23 -3.36 -21.78 -1.70
CA LEU A 23 -2.86 -21.92 -0.32
C LEU A 23 -1.90 -20.79 0.04
N VAL A 24 -1.02 -20.41 -0.90
CA VAL A 24 -0.11 -19.27 -0.73
C VAL A 24 -0.89 -17.97 -0.57
N ALA A 25 -1.94 -17.75 -1.36
CA ALA A 25 -2.78 -16.57 -1.23
C ALA A 25 -3.50 -16.49 0.13
N VAL A 26 -4.00 -17.61 0.64
CA VAL A 26 -4.64 -17.68 1.97
C VAL A 26 -3.64 -17.32 3.07
N ILE A 27 -2.42 -17.87 3.04
CA ILE A 27 -1.39 -17.53 4.02
C ILE A 27 -0.97 -16.05 3.90
N ALA A 28 -0.80 -15.55 2.68
CA ALA A 28 -0.44 -14.15 2.43
C ALA A 28 -1.53 -13.18 2.92
N SER A 29 -2.80 -13.53 2.82
CA SER A 29 -3.91 -12.69 3.30
C SER A 29 -3.90 -12.50 4.83
N ILE A 30 -3.33 -13.46 5.58
CA ILE A 30 -3.13 -13.30 7.04
C ILE A 30 -2.20 -12.11 7.32
N GLY A 31 -1.19 -11.89 6.48
CA GLY A 31 -0.30 -10.73 6.59
C GLY A 31 -1.04 -9.40 6.50
N VAL A 32 -2.00 -9.29 5.59
CA VAL A 32 -2.85 -8.08 5.45
C VAL A 32 -3.71 -7.86 6.70
N ILE A 33 -4.29 -8.94 7.24
CA ILE A 33 -5.10 -8.87 8.47
C ILE A 33 -4.24 -8.42 9.66
N LEU A 34 -3.07 -9.00 9.83
CA LEU A 34 -2.13 -8.63 10.90
C LEU A 34 -1.63 -7.18 10.74
N GLY A 35 -1.35 -6.76 9.50
CA GLY A 35 -1.00 -5.38 9.19
C GLY A 35 -2.11 -4.40 9.57
N ALA A 36 -3.35 -4.70 9.21
CA ALA A 36 -4.51 -3.90 9.61
C ALA A 36 -4.69 -3.84 11.13
N ALA A 37 -4.53 -4.98 11.82
CA ALA A 37 -4.67 -5.06 13.27
C ALA A 37 -3.63 -4.18 13.99
N TYR A 38 -2.34 -4.28 13.59
CA TYR A 38 -1.29 -3.49 14.22
C TYR A 38 -1.43 -1.99 13.91
N MET A 39 -1.85 -1.62 12.70
CA MET A 39 -2.08 -0.22 12.32
C MET A 39 -3.25 0.39 13.09
N LEU A 40 -4.35 -0.35 13.28
CA LEU A 40 -5.48 0.10 14.09
C LEU A 40 -5.10 0.23 15.57
N TRP A 41 -4.26 -0.69 16.07
CA TRP A 41 -3.73 -0.60 17.44
C TRP A 41 -2.85 0.66 17.62
N LEU A 42 -1.96 0.93 16.66
CA LEU A 42 -1.14 2.14 16.63
C LEU A 42 -2.01 3.40 16.58
N TYR A 43 -2.99 3.44 15.70
CA TYR A 43 -3.93 4.54 15.57
C TYR A 43 -4.67 4.81 16.87
N LYS A 44 -5.21 3.76 17.50
CA LYS A 44 -5.86 3.88 18.81
C LYS A 44 -4.93 4.49 19.86
N ARG A 45 -3.67 4.07 19.87
CA ARG A 45 -2.69 4.54 20.87
C ARG A 45 -2.27 5.98 20.64
N VAL A 46 -2.08 6.37 19.38
CA VAL A 46 -1.60 7.72 19.01
C VAL A 46 -2.73 8.74 19.07
N VAL A 47 -3.90 8.43 18.50
CA VAL A 47 -5.01 9.38 18.37
C VAL A 47 -5.88 9.45 19.63
N PHE A 48 -6.18 8.30 20.23
CA PHE A 48 -7.05 8.21 21.41
C PHE A 48 -6.28 7.98 22.74
N GLY A 49 -4.95 7.85 22.66
CA GLY A 49 -4.11 7.68 23.83
C GLY A 49 -4.02 8.97 24.67
N LYS A 50 -3.90 8.81 26.00
CA LYS A 50 -3.64 9.94 26.89
C LYS A 50 -2.20 10.42 26.70
N LEU A 51 -2.00 11.72 26.61
CA LEU A 51 -0.68 12.36 26.63
C LEU A 51 -0.07 12.20 28.05
N LEU A 52 0.77 11.16 28.18
CA LEU A 52 1.47 10.88 29.44
C LEU A 52 2.80 11.64 29.55
N ASN A 53 3.38 12.04 28.43
CA ASN A 53 4.66 12.73 28.39
C ASN A 53 4.44 14.24 28.24
N GLU A 54 4.92 15.00 29.22
CA GLU A 54 4.77 16.46 29.25
C GLU A 54 5.56 17.17 28.14
N ASP A 55 6.64 16.58 27.66
CA ASP A 55 7.43 17.14 26.55
C ASP A 55 6.63 17.18 25.24
N LEU A 56 5.70 16.25 25.05
CA LEU A 56 4.82 16.22 23.87
C LEU A 56 3.79 17.38 23.87
N LYS A 57 3.50 17.95 25.03
CA LYS A 57 2.59 19.12 25.13
C LYS A 57 3.22 20.40 24.57
N LYS A 58 4.56 20.42 24.43
CA LYS A 58 5.33 21.57 23.92
C LYS A 58 5.52 21.52 22.41
N ILE A 59 5.14 20.42 21.74
CA ILE A 59 5.25 20.30 20.29
C ILE A 59 4.28 21.30 19.65
N LEU A 60 4.83 22.14 18.80
CA LEU A 60 4.06 23.10 18.01
C LEU A 60 3.28 22.34 16.92
N ASP A 61 2.12 22.87 16.58
CA ASP A 61 1.32 22.36 15.47
C ASP A 61 2.01 22.64 14.13
N LEU A 62 1.56 21.95 13.08
CA LEU A 62 2.11 22.01 11.73
C LEU A 62 2.13 23.45 11.21
N ASN A 63 3.29 23.83 10.66
CA ASN A 63 3.43 25.09 9.94
C ASN A 63 2.76 24.99 8.55
N ARG A 64 2.41 26.12 7.93
CA ARG A 64 1.78 26.17 6.61
C ARG A 64 2.58 25.44 5.53
N SER A 65 3.90 25.54 5.55
CA SER A 65 4.79 24.83 4.63
C SER A 65 4.74 23.32 4.80
N GLU A 66 4.73 22.84 6.05
CA GLU A 66 4.64 21.42 6.38
C GLU A 66 3.28 20.85 5.98
N TYR A 67 2.20 21.60 6.24
CA TYR A 67 0.86 21.23 5.79
C TYR A 67 0.77 21.10 4.26
N PHE A 68 1.38 22.04 3.53
CA PHE A 68 1.42 21.97 2.06
C PHE A 68 2.19 20.73 1.56
N ILE A 69 3.36 20.45 2.14
CA ILE A 69 4.16 19.26 1.78
C ILE A 69 3.37 17.97 2.04
N LEU A 70 2.78 17.84 3.23
CA LEU A 70 1.98 16.67 3.58
C LEU A 70 0.76 16.50 2.67
N SER A 71 0.10 17.61 2.30
CA SER A 71 -1.03 17.58 1.36
C SER A 71 -0.59 17.14 -0.04
N CYS A 72 0.56 17.64 -0.52
CA CYS A 72 1.13 17.21 -1.81
C CYS A 72 1.51 15.72 -1.84
N LEU A 73 1.90 15.14 -0.69
CA LEU A 73 2.18 13.70 -0.58
C LEU A 73 0.90 12.88 -0.44
N ALA A 74 -0.09 13.38 0.28
CA ALA A 74 -1.35 12.66 0.50
C ALA A 74 -2.23 12.62 -0.77
N ALA A 75 -2.24 13.69 -1.55
CA ALA A 75 -3.06 13.79 -2.76
C ALA A 75 -2.80 12.66 -3.77
N PRO A 76 -1.56 12.34 -4.20
CA PRO A 76 -1.31 11.24 -5.12
C PRO A 76 -1.62 9.87 -4.51
N ILE A 77 -1.45 9.66 -3.19
CA ILE A 77 -1.79 8.41 -2.53
C ILE A 77 -3.29 8.12 -2.67
N LEU A 78 -4.13 9.12 -2.47
CA LEU A 78 -5.57 9.01 -2.65
C LEU A 78 -5.95 8.92 -4.13
N PHE A 79 -5.35 9.75 -4.97
CA PHE A 79 -5.63 9.76 -6.40
C PHE A 79 -5.40 8.38 -7.03
N PHE A 80 -4.22 7.78 -6.84
CA PHE A 80 -3.90 6.46 -7.35
C PHE A 80 -4.60 5.31 -6.60
N GLY A 81 -5.15 5.57 -5.43
CA GLY A 81 -6.00 4.63 -4.71
C GLY A 81 -7.40 4.49 -5.32
N PHE A 82 -7.91 5.56 -5.94
CA PHE A 82 -9.21 5.55 -6.63
C PHE A 82 -9.08 5.33 -8.13
N TYR A 83 -7.97 5.78 -8.73
CA TYR A 83 -7.73 5.70 -10.17
C TYR A 83 -6.32 5.16 -10.47
N PRO A 84 -6.10 3.85 -10.34
CA PRO A 84 -4.80 3.21 -10.54
C PRO A 84 -4.40 3.06 -12.02
N ASP A 85 -5.35 3.15 -12.95
CA ASP A 85 -5.17 2.87 -14.38
C ASP A 85 -3.96 3.56 -15.01
N PRO A 86 -3.65 4.85 -14.76
CA PRO A 86 -2.50 5.51 -15.38
C PRO A 86 -1.17 4.84 -15.02
N LEU A 87 -1.03 4.34 -13.79
CA LEU A 87 0.17 3.62 -13.34
C LEU A 87 0.21 2.21 -13.95
N ILE A 88 -0.90 1.49 -13.90
CA ILE A 88 -0.99 0.12 -14.41
C ILE A 88 -0.69 0.09 -15.91
N ASN A 89 -1.30 0.95 -16.70
CA ASN A 89 -1.08 1.02 -18.15
C ASN A 89 0.36 1.37 -18.51
N THR A 90 1.04 2.19 -17.69
CA THR A 90 2.44 2.57 -17.94
C THR A 90 3.38 1.38 -17.77
N ILE A 91 3.12 0.50 -16.80
CA ILE A 91 3.97 -0.65 -16.49
C ILE A 91 3.55 -1.93 -17.24
N GLU A 92 2.34 -1.99 -17.77
CA GLU A 92 1.77 -3.18 -18.40
C GLU A 92 2.62 -3.69 -19.55
N VAL A 93 3.10 -2.81 -20.42
CA VAL A 93 3.95 -3.17 -21.57
C VAL A 93 5.23 -3.85 -21.10
N SER A 94 5.93 -3.25 -20.12
CA SER A 94 7.17 -3.79 -19.59
C SER A 94 6.99 -5.12 -18.87
N VAL A 95 5.89 -5.26 -18.12
CA VAL A 95 5.56 -6.51 -17.41
C VAL A 95 5.20 -7.62 -18.40
N THR A 96 4.42 -7.30 -19.44
CA THR A 96 4.03 -8.26 -20.48
C THR A 96 5.25 -8.77 -21.25
N ASP A 97 6.18 -7.88 -21.61
CA ASP A 97 7.42 -8.27 -22.27
C ASP A 97 8.26 -9.20 -21.39
N LEU A 98 8.36 -8.91 -20.11
CA LEU A 98 9.10 -9.73 -19.16
C LEU A 98 8.48 -11.14 -19.01
N ILE A 99 7.16 -11.23 -18.96
CA ILE A 99 6.43 -12.51 -18.91
C ILE A 99 6.65 -13.30 -20.20
N ASN A 100 6.61 -12.66 -21.36
CA ASN A 100 6.83 -13.30 -22.65
C ASN A 100 8.25 -13.84 -22.78
N MET A 101 9.27 -13.08 -22.34
CA MET A 101 10.66 -13.53 -22.29
C MET A 101 10.84 -14.74 -21.36
N HIS A 102 10.15 -14.74 -20.22
CA HIS A 102 10.21 -15.87 -19.28
C HIS A 102 9.60 -17.13 -19.89
N ASN A 103 8.43 -17.03 -20.51
CA ASN A 103 7.73 -18.14 -21.13
C ASN A 103 8.50 -18.72 -22.31
N THR A 104 9.14 -17.89 -23.13
CA THR A 104 10.00 -18.36 -24.25
C THR A 104 11.23 -19.11 -23.73
N ASN A 105 11.83 -18.69 -22.65
CA ASN A 105 12.98 -19.37 -22.04
C ASN A 105 12.62 -20.72 -21.41
N ILE A 106 11.40 -20.88 -20.91
CA ILE A 106 10.91 -22.16 -20.37
C ILE A 106 10.57 -23.13 -21.52
N ALA A 107 9.97 -22.62 -22.61
CA ALA A 107 9.61 -23.42 -23.77
C ALA A 107 10.81 -23.93 -24.59
N SER A 108 12.00 -23.32 -24.39
CA SER A 108 13.26 -23.71 -25.07
C SER A 108 14.09 -24.72 -24.28
N LYS A 109 13.65 -25.18 -23.11
CA LYS A 109 14.26 -26.21 -22.29
C LYS A 109 13.44 -27.50 -22.32
#